data_9de273f96cadc4bdf0d9e3eb906caa43
#
_entry.id   9de273f96cadc4bdf0d9e3eb906caa43
#
_cell.length_a   1.000
_cell.length_b   1.000
_cell.length_c   1.000
_cell.angle_alpha   90.00
_cell.angle_beta   90.00
_cell.angle_gamma   90.00
#
_symmetry.space_group_name_H-M   'P 1'
#
loop_
_entity.id
_entity.type
_entity.pdbx_description
1 polymer ?
#
loop_
_entity_poly.entity_id
_entity_poly.type
_entity_poly.pdbx_seq_one_letter_code
_entity_poly.pdbx_strand_id
1 'polypeptide(L)'
;MRQTFLYILSLVFCVQAVSAQDSNENLPDSLRFTIKKDYRPVARDARKILPQPEVQHDSSQLKKVDYTVIPKTKEVSYEAEPLQAAKLSNEPLPKLYNGFVKAGFGNYTMPFFEASFASLRSKKYQAGFFARYHASFAKLNKVRNFGFTDAGIQGFGKYFMKNHLLKGILEYDVDENYYYGWDVSDVRENTLGAVSDDSLHQVFHHVGLNLDLTAYHGKKLHIIDQANLAYSYTRGNFQEQEHYAALSGGVAFKIKKEKMFIRTSFDYWNLSQPSFSTNNLVWGIQPKFRAERKRWAIDLGVDFTLDVNDSTTKVLVFPILDFHYFLVKDMLRFYIGAKGGVTRNGLRTISEVNPYFHTNQELSNTWERLNVYAGFKGSIIKGLGFDLSVAEIINGQQMFFVNDTARGLGHRFLTEYHDTRITRFAGALSYQLKSKLALFVEAEYRLFAMPNDSIKPWHEAPFRLTFAGNYNLKDKFIFKAAITAFGPRVAPEFGR
;
A
#
# COMPACT_ATOMS: atom_id res chain seq x y z
N MET A 1 7.64 13.83 -41.11
CA MET A 1 7.94 14.55 -39.84
C MET A 1 6.69 15.02 -39.07
N ARG A 2 5.62 15.56 -39.69
CA ARG A 2 4.41 15.94 -38.93
C ARG A 2 3.61 14.78 -38.37
N GLN A 3 3.55 13.65 -39.04
CA GLN A 3 2.86 12.44 -38.55
C GLN A 3 3.63 11.71 -37.47
N THR A 4 4.94 11.67 -37.54
CA THR A 4 5.80 11.08 -36.46
C THR A 4 5.72 11.90 -35.17
N PHE A 5 5.56 13.21 -35.24
CA PHE A 5 5.40 14.07 -34.07
C PHE A 5 4.04 13.90 -33.37
N LEU A 6 2.98 13.61 -34.14
CA LEU A 6 1.65 13.28 -33.62
C LEU A 6 1.64 11.91 -32.92
N TYR A 7 2.37 10.93 -33.44
CA TYR A 7 2.52 9.62 -32.80
C TYR A 7 3.35 9.70 -31.51
N ILE A 8 4.38 10.52 -31.45
CA ILE A 8 5.17 10.76 -30.24
C ILE A 8 4.35 11.53 -29.21
N LEU A 9 3.54 12.50 -29.62
CA LEU A 9 2.65 13.25 -28.74
C LEU A 9 1.49 12.38 -28.23
N SER A 10 0.96 11.46 -29.05
CA SER A 10 -0.03 10.48 -28.60
C SER A 10 0.58 9.42 -27.67
N LEU A 11 1.85 9.06 -27.88
CA LEU A 11 2.58 8.15 -26.98
C LEU A 11 2.80 8.79 -25.61
N VAL A 12 3.05 10.10 -25.55
CA VAL A 12 3.24 10.85 -24.30
C VAL A 12 1.95 10.97 -23.48
N PHE A 13 0.77 10.86 -24.13
CA PHE A 13 -0.52 10.89 -23.45
C PHE A 13 -1.01 9.51 -22.95
N CYS A 14 -0.33 8.44 -23.27
CA CYS A 14 -0.75 7.09 -22.92
C CYS A 14 0.11 6.43 -21.85
N VAL A 15 0.45 7.14 -20.73
CA VAL A 15 1.39 6.56 -19.78
C VAL A 15 1.13 6.94 -18.34
N GLN A 16 1.22 6.00 -17.46
CA GLN A 16 0.80 6.07 -16.06
C GLN A 16 1.79 5.99 -14.97
N ALA A 17 1.46 6.59 -13.88
CA ALA A 17 2.00 6.30 -12.60
C ALA A 17 1.13 5.31 -11.82
N VAL A 18 1.65 4.18 -11.61
CA VAL A 18 1.50 3.61 -10.30
C VAL A 18 2.35 4.49 -9.40
N SER A 19 1.76 5.29 -8.52
CA SER A 19 2.49 5.60 -7.32
C SER A 19 2.99 4.26 -6.84
N ALA A 20 4.31 4.09 -6.78
CA ALA A 20 4.88 3.00 -6.04
C ALA A 20 4.35 3.16 -4.61
N GLN A 21 3.21 2.57 -4.34
CA GLN A 21 3.00 2.02 -3.04
C GLN A 21 4.13 1.02 -2.93
N ASP A 22 5.02 1.26 -1.98
CA ASP A 22 5.87 0.21 -1.49
C ASP A 22 4.96 -0.98 -1.25
N SER A 23 4.96 -1.89 -2.21
CA SER A 23 4.24 -3.15 -2.18
C SER A 23 5.00 -4.11 -1.28
N ASN A 24 5.14 -3.74 -0.03
CA ASN A 24 5.63 -4.58 1.05
C ASN A 24 4.68 -4.53 2.25
N GLU A 25 3.40 -4.31 2.01
CA GLU A 25 2.38 -4.67 2.97
C GLU A 25 1.32 -5.47 2.22
N ASN A 26 1.63 -6.74 2.03
CA ASN A 26 0.68 -7.78 1.74
C ASN A 26 -0.27 -7.91 2.91
N LEU A 27 -1.39 -7.26 2.80
CA LEU A 27 -2.65 -7.66 3.42
C LEU A 27 -3.75 -6.94 2.64
N PRO A 28 -4.87 -7.58 2.32
CA PRO A 28 -6.08 -6.88 2.04
C PRO A 28 -6.54 -6.25 3.35
N ASP A 29 -5.73 -5.33 3.82
CA ASP A 29 -6.03 -4.59 5.02
C ASP A 29 -7.11 -3.59 4.63
N SER A 30 -8.28 -3.86 5.14
CA SER A 30 -9.35 -2.91 5.26
C SER A 30 -8.76 -1.51 5.49
N LEU A 31 -8.56 -0.76 4.40
CA LEU A 31 -8.40 0.68 4.35
C LEU A 31 -7.62 1.30 5.53
N ARG A 32 -6.30 1.15 5.54
CA ARG A 32 -5.45 1.98 6.40
C ARG A 32 -5.33 3.38 5.80
N PHE A 33 -6.19 4.26 6.24
CA PHE A 33 -6.00 5.69 6.01
C PHE A 33 -4.97 6.22 7.00
N THR A 34 -3.77 6.50 6.52
CA THR A 34 -2.82 7.30 7.29
C THR A 34 -3.22 8.76 7.16
N ILE A 35 -3.98 9.27 8.12
CA ILE A 35 -4.35 10.69 8.19
C ILE A 35 -3.11 11.46 8.68
N LYS A 36 -2.32 12.01 7.77
CA LYS A 36 -1.35 13.07 8.12
C LYS A 36 -2.14 14.36 8.31
N LYS A 37 -2.43 14.69 9.55
CA LYS A 37 -3.03 15.98 9.90
C LYS A 37 -1.98 17.07 9.81
N ASP A 38 -2.02 17.85 8.75
CA ASP A 38 -1.28 19.10 8.66
C ASP A 38 -2.02 20.12 9.53
N TYR A 39 -1.57 20.27 10.77
CA TYR A 39 -2.15 21.24 11.70
C TYR A 39 -1.60 22.62 11.36
N ARG A 40 -2.44 23.45 10.76
CA ARG A 40 -2.21 24.91 10.70
C ARG A 40 -3.04 25.56 11.81
N PRO A 41 -2.41 26.21 12.78
CA PRO A 41 -3.14 26.92 13.79
C PRO A 41 -3.94 28.07 13.14
N VAL A 42 -5.24 28.00 13.24
CA VAL A 42 -6.13 29.10 12.85
C VAL A 42 -6.49 29.83 14.14
N ALA A 43 -6.04 31.08 14.26
CA ALA A 43 -6.50 31.94 15.33
C ALA A 43 -8.04 32.08 15.20
N ARG A 44 -8.77 31.66 16.21
CA ARG A 44 -10.20 31.96 16.29
C ARG A 44 -10.34 33.43 16.64
N ASP A 45 -11.17 34.14 15.86
CA ASP A 45 -11.63 35.47 16.23
C ASP A 45 -12.30 35.40 17.59
N ALA A 46 -11.64 35.92 18.59
CA ALA A 46 -12.24 36.10 19.91
C ALA A 46 -13.23 37.26 19.82
N ARG A 47 -14.49 36.96 19.71
CA ARG A 47 -15.53 37.98 19.92
C ARG A 47 -15.66 38.26 21.40
N LYS A 48 -15.35 39.48 21.79
CA LYS A 48 -15.60 40.01 23.12
C LYS A 48 -17.12 40.01 23.31
N ILE A 49 -17.60 39.17 24.20
CA ILE A 49 -18.98 39.23 24.65
C ILE A 49 -19.05 40.47 25.56
N LEU A 50 -19.64 41.53 25.07
CA LEU A 50 -20.00 42.68 25.87
C LEU A 50 -21.36 42.36 26.47
N PRO A 51 -21.48 42.07 27.77
CA PRO A 51 -22.79 42.07 28.41
C PRO A 51 -23.30 43.51 28.36
N GLN A 52 -24.43 43.72 27.71
CA GLN A 52 -25.16 44.99 27.84
C GLN A 52 -25.76 45.01 29.24
N PRO A 53 -25.37 45.97 30.10
CA PRO A 53 -26.07 46.13 31.35
C PRO A 53 -27.48 46.64 31.06
N GLU A 54 -28.50 45.99 31.59
CA GLU A 54 -29.84 46.54 31.64
C GLU A 54 -29.82 47.75 32.58
N VAL A 55 -29.95 48.94 32.00
CA VAL A 55 -30.09 50.16 32.76
C VAL A 55 -31.55 50.27 33.20
N GLN A 56 -31.82 50.05 34.48
CA GLN A 56 -33.10 50.46 35.08
C GLN A 56 -33.20 51.98 35.00
N HIS A 57 -34.20 52.50 34.28
CA HIS A 57 -34.48 53.90 34.21
C HIS A 57 -35.02 54.35 35.54
N ASP A 58 -34.18 54.98 36.37
CA ASP A 58 -34.64 55.76 37.51
C ASP A 58 -35.14 57.11 37.00
N SER A 59 -36.43 57.35 37.24
CA SER A 59 -37.12 58.56 36.78
C SER A 59 -36.95 59.72 37.73
N SER A 60 -35.86 59.84 38.45
CA SER A 60 -35.55 61.05 39.22
C SER A 60 -35.12 62.20 38.30
N GLN A 61 -35.89 63.29 38.37
CA GLN A 61 -35.55 64.53 37.60
C GLN A 61 -34.23 65.07 38.01
N LEU A 62 -33.23 64.85 37.16
CA LEU A 62 -31.90 65.43 37.34
C LEU A 62 -31.95 66.95 37.10
N LYS A 63 -31.57 67.72 38.12
CA LYS A 63 -31.38 69.16 38.05
C LYS A 63 -30.28 69.43 37.00
N LYS A 64 -30.59 70.23 35.98
CA LYS A 64 -29.68 70.64 34.94
C LYS A 64 -28.56 71.47 35.59
N VAL A 65 -27.36 70.92 35.64
CA VAL A 65 -26.12 71.59 36.08
C VAL A 65 -25.35 71.97 34.86
N ASP A 66 -25.11 73.23 34.63
CA ASP A 66 -24.26 73.76 33.60
C ASP A 66 -22.80 73.61 34.02
N TYR A 67 -22.09 72.75 33.34
CA TYR A 67 -20.66 72.59 33.57
C TYR A 67 -19.86 73.42 32.56
N THR A 68 -19.03 74.34 33.04
CA THR A 68 -18.01 74.97 32.23
C THR A 68 -16.77 74.13 32.23
N VAL A 69 -16.52 73.40 31.13
CA VAL A 69 -15.34 72.61 30.98
C VAL A 69 -14.17 73.51 30.52
N ILE A 70 -13.25 73.77 31.42
CA ILE A 70 -11.98 74.42 31.08
C ILE A 70 -11.05 73.39 30.48
N PRO A 71 -10.72 73.42 29.17
CA PRO A 71 -9.82 72.44 28.58
C PRO A 71 -8.40 72.65 29.14
N LYS A 72 -7.97 71.76 29.98
CA LYS A 72 -6.56 71.62 30.39
C LYS A 72 -5.94 70.50 29.57
N THR A 73 -5.15 70.84 28.58
CA THR A 73 -4.26 69.87 27.93
C THR A 73 -3.17 69.47 28.91
N LYS A 74 -3.21 68.24 29.33
CA LYS A 74 -2.08 67.61 30.07
C LYS A 74 -1.42 66.64 29.10
N GLU A 75 -0.21 66.91 28.66
CA GLU A 75 0.61 65.94 27.98
C GLU A 75 0.88 64.77 28.90
N VAL A 76 0.25 63.64 28.64
CA VAL A 76 0.54 62.39 29.32
C VAL A 76 1.46 61.61 28.41
N SER A 77 2.73 61.59 28.74
CA SER A 77 3.67 60.65 28.12
C SER A 77 3.33 59.24 28.66
N TYR A 78 2.68 58.44 27.86
CA TYR A 78 2.46 57.05 28.15
C TYR A 78 3.49 56.21 27.43
N GLU A 79 4.53 55.75 28.16
CA GLU A 79 5.38 54.67 27.69
C GLU A 79 4.60 53.38 27.79
N ALA A 80 4.12 52.88 26.65
CA ALA A 80 3.51 51.58 26.59
C ALA A 80 4.58 50.51 26.90
N GLU A 81 4.44 49.79 28.01
CA GLU A 81 5.28 48.62 28.25
C GLU A 81 5.12 47.65 27.07
N PRO A 82 6.24 47.18 26.48
CA PRO A 82 6.17 46.20 25.38
C PRO A 82 5.46 44.94 25.85
N LEU A 83 4.38 44.60 25.18
CA LEU A 83 3.65 43.35 25.42
C LEU A 83 4.66 42.19 25.36
N GLN A 84 4.83 41.49 26.48
CA GLN A 84 5.62 40.26 26.47
C GLN A 84 4.94 39.26 25.49
N ALA A 85 5.74 38.77 24.54
CA ALA A 85 5.29 37.75 23.61
C ALA A 85 4.72 36.56 24.38
N ALA A 86 3.45 36.24 24.19
CA ALA A 86 2.81 35.10 24.80
C ALA A 86 3.64 33.84 24.47
N LYS A 87 4.23 33.21 25.47
CA LYS A 87 4.84 31.89 25.28
C LYS A 87 3.70 30.93 24.94
N LEU A 88 3.63 30.50 23.69
CA LEU A 88 2.78 29.39 23.30
C LEU A 88 3.22 28.19 24.14
N SER A 89 2.40 27.80 25.11
CA SER A 89 2.54 26.51 25.76
C SER A 89 2.30 25.45 24.70
N ASN A 90 3.25 24.54 24.56
CA ASN A 90 3.06 23.39 23.66
C ASN A 90 1.75 22.69 24.04
N GLU A 91 0.88 22.48 23.06
CA GLU A 91 -0.33 21.68 23.28
C GLU A 91 0.05 20.35 23.92
N PRO A 92 -0.65 19.91 24.98
CA PRO A 92 -0.36 18.62 25.58
C PRO A 92 -0.53 17.52 24.51
N LEU A 93 0.49 16.69 24.38
CA LEU A 93 0.42 15.58 23.43
C LEU A 93 -0.78 14.72 23.76
N PRO A 94 -1.57 14.30 22.75
CA PRO A 94 -2.74 13.46 22.98
C PRO A 94 -2.34 12.18 23.71
N LYS A 95 -3.21 11.69 24.58
CA LYS A 95 -3.02 10.43 25.28
C LYS A 95 -2.87 9.30 24.27
N LEU A 96 -1.80 8.54 24.37
CA LEU A 96 -1.56 7.35 23.55
C LEU A 96 -1.98 6.12 24.36
N TYR A 97 -2.63 5.19 23.68
CA TYR A 97 -2.89 3.87 24.21
C TYR A 97 -1.77 2.92 23.77
N ASN A 98 -1.38 2.00 24.66
CA ASN A 98 -0.33 1.03 24.41
C ASN A 98 -0.78 -0.10 23.50
N GLY A 99 -2.09 -0.37 23.44
CA GLY A 99 -2.62 -1.44 22.65
C GLY A 99 -4.13 -1.41 22.52
N PHE A 100 -4.63 -2.33 21.75
CA PHE A 100 -6.05 -2.60 21.61
C PHE A 100 -6.30 -4.11 21.52
N VAL A 101 -7.51 -4.50 21.85
CA VAL A 101 -8.05 -5.83 21.61
C VAL A 101 -9.39 -5.65 20.90
N LYS A 102 -9.60 -6.43 19.86
CA LYS A 102 -10.86 -6.46 19.09
C LYS A 102 -11.25 -7.92 18.94
N ALA A 103 -12.47 -8.26 19.31
CA ALA A 103 -13.03 -9.58 19.14
C ALA A 103 -14.41 -9.47 18.50
N GLY A 104 -14.76 -10.46 17.72
CA GLY A 104 -16.05 -10.52 17.03
C GLY A 104 -16.43 -11.94 16.65
N PHE A 105 -17.68 -12.10 16.30
CA PHE A 105 -18.22 -13.35 15.81
C PHE A 105 -19.19 -13.05 14.66
N GLY A 106 -19.02 -13.74 13.54
CA GLY A 106 -19.82 -13.53 12.34
C GLY A 106 -20.69 -14.74 11.96
N ASN A 107 -21.50 -14.55 10.93
CA ASN A 107 -22.22 -15.65 10.29
C ASN A 107 -21.25 -16.74 9.87
N TYR A 108 -21.74 -17.97 9.65
CA TYR A 108 -20.93 -19.12 9.26
C TYR A 108 -19.87 -19.51 10.31
N THR A 109 -20.18 -19.35 11.60
CA THR A 109 -19.28 -19.69 12.70
C THR A 109 -17.89 -19.06 12.48
N MET A 110 -17.87 -17.74 12.30
CA MET A 110 -16.65 -16.97 11.99
C MET A 110 -16.15 -16.20 13.22
N PRO A 111 -15.31 -16.79 14.07
CA PRO A 111 -14.63 -16.06 15.13
C PRO A 111 -13.56 -15.13 14.52
N PHE A 112 -13.44 -13.96 15.10
CA PHE A 112 -12.47 -12.95 14.74
C PHE A 112 -11.81 -12.39 15.99
N PHE A 113 -10.49 -12.31 16.01
CA PHE A 113 -9.72 -11.74 17.11
C PHE A 113 -8.50 -10.98 16.57
N GLU A 114 -8.32 -9.76 17.08
CA GLU A 114 -7.11 -8.96 16.86
C GLU A 114 -6.62 -8.39 18.18
N ALA A 115 -5.33 -8.43 18.42
CA ALA A 115 -4.69 -7.78 19.54
C ALA A 115 -3.41 -7.09 19.10
N SER A 116 -3.16 -5.92 19.60
CA SER A 116 -1.91 -5.19 19.37
C SER A 116 -1.45 -4.54 20.65
N PHE A 117 -0.15 -4.60 20.87
CA PHE A 117 0.50 -3.89 21.95
C PHE A 117 1.80 -3.28 21.43
N ALA A 118 2.04 -2.00 21.77
CA ALA A 118 3.29 -1.32 21.44
C ALA A 118 3.75 -0.47 22.61
N SER A 119 5.06 -0.41 22.82
CA SER A 119 5.65 0.47 23.81
C SER A 119 5.32 1.93 23.48
N LEU A 120 5.11 2.74 24.50
CA LEU A 120 4.90 4.18 24.34
C LEU A 120 6.15 4.86 23.82
N ARG A 121 5.99 6.15 23.53
CA ARG A 121 7.06 7.02 22.99
C ARG A 121 8.35 6.88 23.75
N SER A 122 9.39 6.42 23.05
CA SER A 122 10.76 6.42 23.51
C SER A 122 11.65 7.07 22.46
N LYS A 123 12.71 7.75 22.91
CA LYS A 123 13.70 8.34 22.00
C LYS A 123 14.74 7.33 21.51
N LYS A 124 14.81 6.15 22.14
CA LYS A 124 15.85 5.15 21.86
C LYS A 124 15.31 3.90 21.21
N TYR A 125 14.15 3.41 21.63
CA TYR A 125 13.58 2.17 21.11
C TYR A 125 12.06 2.20 21.13
N GLN A 126 11.48 1.40 20.28
CA GLN A 126 10.06 1.08 20.27
C GLN A 126 9.93 -0.42 19.97
N ALA A 127 9.08 -1.12 20.68
CA ALA A 127 8.78 -2.52 20.42
C ALA A 127 7.30 -2.78 20.60
N GLY A 128 6.80 -3.80 19.94
CA GLY A 128 5.41 -4.19 20.05
C GLY A 128 5.15 -5.50 19.34
N PHE A 129 3.91 -5.97 19.45
CA PHE A 129 3.43 -7.12 18.72
C PHE A 129 2.01 -6.87 18.21
N PHE A 130 1.64 -7.64 17.20
CA PHE A 130 0.31 -7.73 16.64
C PHE A 130 -0.03 -9.20 16.48
N ALA A 131 -1.24 -9.60 16.87
CA ALA A 131 -1.77 -10.93 16.67
C ALA A 131 -3.14 -10.86 16.02
N ARG A 132 -3.42 -11.77 15.09
CA ARG A 132 -4.71 -11.90 14.41
C ARG A 132 -5.14 -13.34 14.36
N TYR A 133 -6.44 -13.55 14.39
CA TYR A 133 -7.09 -14.82 14.16
C TYR A 133 -8.43 -14.58 13.50
N HIS A 134 -8.64 -15.18 12.35
CA HIS A 134 -9.90 -15.13 11.62
C HIS A 134 -10.14 -16.49 10.98
N ALA A 135 -11.25 -17.12 11.29
CA ALA A 135 -11.56 -18.45 10.79
C ALA A 135 -13.03 -18.58 10.41
N SER A 136 -13.36 -19.57 9.61
CA SER A 136 -14.73 -20.00 9.35
C SER A 136 -14.84 -21.51 9.50
N PHE A 137 -15.78 -21.97 10.31
CA PHE A 137 -16.05 -23.39 10.56
C PHE A 137 -17.42 -23.82 10.03
N ALA A 138 -18.02 -23.03 9.16
CA ALA A 138 -19.35 -23.33 8.65
C ALA A 138 -19.33 -24.51 7.70
N LYS A 139 -20.50 -25.17 7.60
CA LYS A 139 -20.78 -26.21 6.61
C LYS A 139 -21.91 -25.75 5.71
N LEU A 140 -21.74 -25.83 4.41
CA LEU A 140 -22.80 -25.61 3.44
C LEU A 140 -23.41 -26.95 3.02
N ASN A 141 -24.73 -26.97 2.85
CA ASN A 141 -25.40 -28.11 2.27
C ASN A 141 -24.81 -28.41 0.89
N LYS A 142 -24.56 -29.70 0.58
CA LYS A 142 -24.00 -30.18 -0.67
C LYS A 142 -22.54 -29.77 -0.98
N VAL A 143 -21.86 -29.07 -0.09
CA VAL A 143 -20.43 -28.81 -0.19
C VAL A 143 -19.74 -29.47 0.99
N ARG A 144 -18.64 -30.18 0.74
CA ARG A 144 -17.80 -30.74 1.81
C ARG A 144 -17.27 -29.58 2.69
N ASN A 145 -16.13 -29.69 3.26
CA ASN A 145 -15.53 -28.60 4.04
C ASN A 145 -15.16 -27.42 3.11
N PHE A 146 -15.48 -26.21 3.53
CA PHE A 146 -15.09 -24.98 2.84
C PHE A 146 -14.58 -23.90 3.82
N GLY A 147 -14.28 -24.32 5.05
CA GLY A 147 -13.72 -23.46 6.07
C GLY A 147 -12.37 -22.87 5.67
N PHE A 148 -11.94 -21.88 6.42
CA PHE A 148 -10.61 -21.31 6.33
C PHE A 148 -10.13 -20.89 7.71
N THR A 149 -8.81 -20.80 7.89
CA THR A 149 -8.17 -20.20 9.06
C THR A 149 -7.05 -19.30 8.58
N ASP A 150 -7.08 -18.04 8.99
CA ASP A 150 -6.01 -17.05 8.83
C ASP A 150 -5.59 -16.63 10.25
N ALA A 151 -4.42 -17.04 10.67
CA ALA A 151 -3.88 -16.73 11.98
C ALA A 151 -2.44 -16.28 11.87
N GLY A 152 -2.08 -15.25 12.63
CA GLY A 152 -0.72 -14.75 12.59
C GLY A 152 -0.33 -13.96 13.83
N ILE A 153 0.96 -13.97 14.10
CA ILE A 153 1.59 -13.15 15.13
C ILE A 153 2.82 -12.46 14.53
N GLN A 154 2.95 -11.17 14.77
CA GLN A 154 4.07 -10.36 14.32
C GLN A 154 4.63 -9.58 15.50
N GLY A 155 5.92 -9.72 15.75
CA GLY A 155 6.67 -8.88 16.67
C GLY A 155 7.51 -7.86 15.91
N PHE A 156 7.62 -6.63 16.40
CA PHE A 156 8.49 -5.64 15.83
C PHE A 156 9.32 -4.91 16.89
N GLY A 157 10.52 -4.54 16.48
CA GLY A 157 11.42 -3.69 17.25
C GLY A 157 11.99 -2.57 16.38
N LYS A 158 12.10 -1.36 16.95
CA LYS A 158 12.75 -0.22 16.31
C LYS A 158 13.79 0.34 17.27
N TYR A 159 14.98 0.57 16.77
CA TYR A 159 16.06 1.24 17.49
C TYR A 159 16.47 2.52 16.78
N PHE A 160 16.30 3.64 17.47
CA PHE A 160 16.57 4.98 16.95
C PHE A 160 18.02 5.35 17.23
N MET A 161 18.88 5.19 16.23
CA MET A 161 20.27 5.62 16.28
C MET A 161 20.38 7.12 15.95
N LYS A 162 21.57 7.69 16.12
CA LYS A 162 21.81 9.11 15.81
C LYS A 162 21.49 9.46 14.34
N ASN A 163 21.83 8.59 13.42
CA ASN A 163 21.75 8.84 11.97
C ASN A 163 20.87 7.83 11.23
N HIS A 164 20.50 6.73 11.85
CA HIS A 164 19.77 5.62 11.23
C HIS A 164 18.65 5.10 12.13
N LEU A 165 17.65 4.54 11.52
CA LEU A 165 16.63 3.71 12.15
C LEU A 165 16.92 2.25 11.82
N LEU A 166 17.08 1.42 12.84
CA LEU A 166 17.06 -0.04 12.68
C LEU A 166 15.67 -0.54 13.06
N LYS A 167 15.01 -1.24 12.14
CA LYS A 167 13.71 -1.90 12.34
C LYS A 167 13.90 -3.40 12.17
N GLY A 168 13.39 -4.19 13.10
CA GLY A 168 13.30 -5.63 12.98
C GLY A 168 11.84 -6.07 13.05
N ILE A 169 11.47 -7.05 12.24
CA ILE A 169 10.15 -7.69 12.23
C ILE A 169 10.40 -9.19 12.24
N LEU A 170 9.67 -9.89 13.12
CA LEU A 170 9.57 -11.35 13.14
C LEU A 170 8.09 -11.69 13.04
N GLU A 171 7.75 -12.59 12.13
CA GLU A 171 6.36 -12.98 11.89
C GLU A 171 6.20 -14.48 11.75
N TYR A 172 5.05 -14.96 12.16
CA TYR A 172 4.59 -16.32 11.93
C TYR A 172 3.12 -16.27 11.56
N ASP A 173 2.80 -16.84 10.40
CA ASP A 173 1.45 -16.91 9.86
C ASP A 173 1.08 -18.35 9.53
N VAL A 174 -0.19 -18.67 9.68
CA VAL A 174 -0.83 -19.92 9.26
C VAL A 174 -2.03 -19.58 8.42
N ASP A 175 -2.02 -20.06 7.19
CA ASP A 175 -3.13 -19.94 6.23
C ASP A 175 -3.64 -21.34 5.90
N GLU A 176 -4.88 -21.61 6.24
CA GLU A 176 -5.58 -22.87 6.02
C GLU A 176 -6.78 -22.66 5.14
N ASN A 177 -6.92 -23.45 4.09
CA ASN A 177 -8.03 -23.39 3.15
C ASN A 177 -8.42 -24.78 2.68
N TYR A 178 -9.70 -24.95 2.34
CA TYR A 178 -10.19 -26.18 1.74
C TYR A 178 -10.53 -25.94 0.27
N TYR A 179 -10.05 -26.82 -0.59
CA TYR A 179 -10.45 -26.79 -2.00
C TYR A 179 -11.95 -27.12 -2.12
N TYR A 180 -12.68 -26.26 -2.77
CA TYR A 180 -14.13 -26.41 -3.00
C TYR A 180 -14.51 -25.91 -4.41
N GLY A 181 -15.79 -25.96 -4.76
CA GLY A 181 -16.28 -25.43 -6.04
C GLY A 181 -16.91 -26.47 -6.94
N TRP A 182 -17.19 -27.66 -6.39
CA TRP A 182 -17.99 -28.68 -7.09
C TRP A 182 -19.23 -29.02 -6.27
N ASP A 183 -20.30 -29.41 -6.94
CA ASP A 183 -21.50 -30.01 -6.31
C ASP A 183 -21.22 -31.49 -6.06
N VAL A 184 -21.44 -31.95 -4.84
CA VAL A 184 -21.27 -33.35 -4.46
C VAL A 184 -22.20 -34.27 -5.27
N SER A 185 -23.33 -33.74 -5.76
CA SER A 185 -24.27 -34.50 -6.61
C SER A 185 -23.78 -34.67 -8.07
N ASP A 186 -22.90 -33.79 -8.54
CA ASP A 186 -22.37 -33.83 -9.90
C ASP A 186 -21.19 -34.81 -10.07
N VAL A 187 -20.58 -35.18 -8.96
CA VAL A 187 -19.46 -36.09 -8.97
C VAL A 187 -20.01 -37.52 -8.83
N ARG A 188 -19.80 -38.34 -9.86
CA ARG A 188 -20.19 -39.76 -9.81
C ARG A 188 -19.68 -40.37 -8.51
N GLU A 189 -20.58 -41.02 -7.79
CA GLU A 189 -20.39 -41.60 -6.44
C GLU A 189 -19.09 -42.41 -6.29
N ASN A 190 -18.59 -42.99 -7.39
CA ASN A 190 -17.34 -43.73 -7.45
C ASN A 190 -16.06 -42.89 -7.46
N THR A 191 -16.13 -41.59 -7.78
CA THR A 191 -14.96 -40.71 -7.88
C THR A 191 -14.73 -39.96 -6.54
N LEU A 192 -15.80 -39.65 -5.81
CA LEU A 192 -15.71 -38.91 -4.52
C LEU A 192 -15.28 -39.82 -3.37
N GLY A 193 -15.62 -41.12 -3.41
CA GLY A 193 -15.14 -42.06 -2.40
C GLY A 193 -13.62 -42.22 -2.35
N ALA A 194 -12.93 -41.81 -3.43
CA ALA A 194 -11.47 -41.88 -3.54
C ALA A 194 -10.75 -40.58 -3.11
N VAL A 195 -11.47 -39.47 -2.92
CA VAL A 195 -10.86 -38.18 -2.53
C VAL A 195 -10.92 -38.03 -1.01
N SER A 196 -9.79 -38.18 -0.33
CA SER A 196 -9.70 -37.97 1.12
C SER A 196 -9.83 -36.47 1.46
N ASP A 197 -10.37 -36.16 2.62
CA ASP A 197 -10.45 -34.79 3.12
C ASP A 197 -9.04 -34.15 3.25
N ASP A 198 -8.01 -34.94 3.55
CA ASP A 198 -6.63 -34.49 3.62
C ASP A 198 -6.10 -33.99 2.27
N SER A 199 -6.59 -34.55 1.15
CA SER A 199 -6.20 -34.09 -0.20
C SER A 199 -6.90 -32.78 -0.62
N LEU A 200 -7.92 -32.36 0.11
CA LEU A 200 -8.67 -31.12 -0.12
C LEU A 200 -8.27 -30.01 0.87
N HIS A 201 -7.51 -30.35 1.87
CA HIS A 201 -7.08 -29.44 2.93
C HIS A 201 -5.68 -28.91 2.64
N GLN A 202 -5.55 -27.61 2.41
CA GLN A 202 -4.28 -26.94 2.16
C GLN A 202 -3.93 -26.04 3.33
N VAL A 203 -2.73 -26.21 3.88
CA VAL A 203 -2.20 -25.41 4.98
C VAL A 203 -0.82 -24.91 4.63
N PHE A 204 -0.59 -23.64 4.86
CA PHE A 204 0.73 -23.02 4.78
C PHE A 204 1.14 -22.48 6.14
N HIS A 205 2.35 -22.79 6.53
CA HIS A 205 3.04 -22.20 7.67
C HIS A 205 4.13 -21.28 7.14
N HIS A 206 4.14 -20.05 7.57
CA HIS A 206 5.12 -19.06 7.16
C HIS A 206 5.83 -18.48 8.38
N VAL A 207 7.16 -18.43 8.32
CA VAL A 207 8.01 -17.73 9.30
C VAL A 207 8.83 -16.68 8.52
N GLY A 208 8.81 -15.43 8.96
CA GLY A 208 9.53 -14.34 8.32
C GLY A 208 10.36 -13.53 9.31
N LEU A 209 11.57 -13.16 8.92
CA LEU A 209 12.44 -12.21 9.60
C LEU A 209 12.82 -11.10 8.61
N ASN A 210 12.63 -9.86 9.02
CA ASN A 210 13.06 -8.70 8.23
C ASN A 210 13.83 -7.72 9.13
N LEU A 211 15.03 -7.34 8.72
CA LEU A 211 15.86 -6.33 9.36
C LEU A 211 16.12 -5.20 8.37
N ASP A 212 15.69 -4.01 8.71
CA ASP A 212 15.81 -2.81 7.89
C ASP A 212 16.60 -1.73 8.62
N LEU A 213 17.63 -1.23 7.97
CA LEU A 213 18.44 -0.10 8.41
C LEU A 213 18.24 1.04 7.41
N THR A 214 17.65 2.13 7.84
CA THR A 214 17.35 3.30 7.00
C THR A 214 17.97 4.56 7.57
N ALA A 215 18.66 5.34 6.73
CA ALA A 215 19.22 6.62 7.12
C ALA A 215 18.15 7.69 7.28
N TYR A 216 18.30 8.57 8.27
CA TYR A 216 17.45 9.75 8.37
C TYR A 216 17.82 10.77 7.29
N HIS A 217 16.90 11.05 6.40
CA HIS A 217 17.04 12.06 5.36
C HIS A 217 16.85 13.47 5.93
N GLY A 218 17.93 13.99 6.53
CA GLY A 218 18.00 15.37 7.02
C GLY A 218 18.83 16.27 6.10
N LYS A 219 19.43 17.31 6.68
CA LYS A 219 20.33 18.22 5.94
C LYS A 219 21.63 17.52 5.47
N LYS A 220 22.03 16.42 6.11
CA LYS A 220 23.24 15.65 5.77
C LYS A 220 22.84 14.33 5.10
N LEU A 221 23.46 14.02 3.98
CA LEU A 221 23.39 12.73 3.33
C LEU A 221 24.35 11.77 4.04
N HIS A 222 23.91 10.57 4.35
CA HIS A 222 24.75 9.52 4.95
C HIS A 222 25.19 8.56 3.85
N ILE A 223 26.44 8.07 3.95
CA ILE A 223 27.01 7.15 2.96
C ILE A 223 26.15 5.90 2.86
N ILE A 224 25.82 5.28 3.98
CA ILE A 224 24.85 4.16 4.01
C ILE A 224 23.46 4.78 3.99
N ASP A 225 22.75 4.63 2.87
CA ASP A 225 21.39 5.13 2.67
C ASP A 225 20.37 4.16 3.28
N GLN A 226 20.52 2.89 2.95
CA GLN A 226 19.68 1.80 3.45
C GLN A 226 20.44 0.47 3.42
N ALA A 227 20.02 -0.48 4.26
CA ALA A 227 20.39 -1.88 4.16
C ALA A 227 19.21 -2.71 4.66
N ASN A 228 18.92 -3.81 3.98
CA ASN A 228 17.86 -4.72 4.36
C ASN A 228 18.36 -6.16 4.29
N LEU A 229 17.99 -6.96 5.29
CA LEU A 229 18.17 -8.39 5.32
C LEU A 229 16.80 -9.01 5.60
N ALA A 230 16.33 -9.86 4.71
CA ALA A 230 15.11 -10.60 4.89
C ALA A 230 15.37 -12.10 4.73
N TYR A 231 14.69 -12.89 5.54
CA TYR A 231 14.64 -14.33 5.39
C TYR A 231 13.23 -14.81 5.66
N SER A 232 12.73 -15.70 4.82
CA SER A 232 11.46 -16.37 5.10
C SER A 232 11.51 -17.84 4.74
N TYR A 233 10.75 -18.61 5.51
CA TYR A 233 10.51 -20.03 5.31
C TYR A 233 9.01 -20.27 5.24
N THR A 234 8.57 -20.90 4.16
CA THR A 234 7.18 -21.32 3.99
C THR A 234 7.12 -22.81 3.77
N ARG A 235 6.22 -23.49 4.48
CA ARG A 235 5.98 -24.93 4.36
C ARG A 235 4.51 -25.19 4.13
N GLY A 236 4.20 -25.99 3.11
CA GLY A 236 2.87 -26.54 2.87
C GLY A 236 2.73 -27.98 3.39
N ASN A 237 1.49 -28.42 3.58
CA ASN A 237 1.18 -29.78 4.03
C ASN A 237 1.35 -30.84 2.93
N PHE A 238 1.43 -30.45 1.65
CA PHE A 238 1.72 -31.35 0.52
C PHE A 238 3.24 -31.49 0.27
N GLN A 239 4.07 -31.30 1.31
CA GLN A 239 5.53 -31.42 1.31
C GLN A 239 6.27 -30.32 0.55
N GLU A 240 5.62 -29.21 0.22
CA GLU A 240 6.28 -28.05 -0.33
C GLU A 240 7.06 -27.31 0.75
N GLN A 241 8.22 -26.80 0.38
CA GLN A 241 9.06 -25.98 1.22
C GLN A 241 9.69 -24.87 0.38
N GLU A 242 9.61 -23.66 0.85
CA GLU A 242 10.25 -22.51 0.24
C GLU A 242 11.17 -21.83 1.23
N HIS A 243 12.42 -21.64 0.86
CA HIS A 243 13.39 -20.77 1.53
C HIS A 243 13.62 -19.54 0.68
N TYR A 244 13.47 -18.39 1.26
CA TYR A 244 13.78 -17.12 0.62
C TYR A 244 14.73 -16.33 1.50
N ALA A 245 15.81 -15.82 0.90
CA ALA A 245 16.77 -14.95 1.56
C ALA A 245 17.04 -13.74 0.66
N ALA A 246 16.92 -12.55 1.20
CA ALA A 246 17.21 -11.32 0.48
C ALA A 246 18.19 -10.44 1.27
N LEU A 247 19.13 -9.87 0.56
CA LEU A 247 20.07 -8.87 1.07
C LEU A 247 20.09 -7.70 0.12
N SER A 248 19.81 -6.52 0.59
CA SER A 248 19.96 -5.31 -0.21
C SER A 248 20.69 -4.22 0.55
N GLY A 249 21.40 -3.38 -0.18
CA GLY A 249 22.11 -2.25 0.39
C GLY A 249 22.18 -1.09 -0.59
N GLY A 250 22.26 0.12 -0.04
CA GLY A 250 22.36 1.33 -0.82
C GLY A 250 23.35 2.30 -0.23
N VAL A 251 24.15 2.93 -1.09
CA VAL A 251 25.00 4.05 -0.72
C VAL A 251 24.52 5.31 -1.40
N ALA A 252 24.64 6.43 -0.70
CA ALA A 252 24.25 7.74 -1.20
C ALA A 252 25.36 8.74 -1.00
N PHE A 253 25.68 9.51 -2.03
CA PHE A 253 26.69 10.56 -2.00
C PHE A 253 26.28 11.74 -2.85
N LYS A 254 26.93 12.87 -2.63
CA LYS A 254 26.67 14.11 -3.39
C LYS A 254 27.76 14.34 -4.41
N ILE A 255 27.33 14.67 -5.62
CA ILE A 255 28.19 15.23 -6.66
C ILE A 255 27.72 16.67 -6.90
N LYS A 256 28.51 17.64 -6.45
CA LYS A 256 28.11 19.07 -6.45
C LYS A 256 26.82 19.29 -5.64
N LYS A 257 25.73 19.63 -6.31
CA LYS A 257 24.41 19.88 -5.69
C LYS A 257 23.46 18.69 -5.79
N GLU A 258 23.81 17.69 -6.57
CA GLU A 258 22.94 16.56 -6.90
C GLU A 258 23.27 15.35 -6.00
N LYS A 259 22.31 14.42 -5.94
CA LYS A 259 22.45 13.19 -5.14
C LYS A 259 22.63 12.00 -6.09
N MET A 260 23.57 11.15 -5.78
CA MET A 260 23.77 9.86 -6.44
C MET A 260 23.46 8.75 -5.46
N PHE A 261 22.79 7.71 -5.95
CA PHE A 261 22.49 6.50 -5.20
C PHE A 261 23.00 5.31 -6.01
N ILE A 262 23.61 4.37 -5.36
CA ILE A 262 23.92 3.06 -5.92
C ILE A 262 23.32 2.04 -4.97
N ARG A 263 22.37 1.25 -5.45
CA ARG A 263 21.72 0.18 -4.70
C ARG A 263 22.06 -1.15 -5.32
N THR A 264 22.20 -2.16 -4.50
CA THR A 264 22.34 -3.55 -4.95
C THR A 264 21.41 -4.42 -4.13
N SER A 265 20.88 -5.46 -4.77
CA SER A 265 20.05 -6.46 -4.13
C SER A 265 20.43 -7.85 -4.58
N PHE A 266 20.37 -8.80 -3.66
CA PHE A 266 20.52 -10.23 -3.89
C PHE A 266 19.30 -10.90 -3.30
N ASP A 267 18.57 -11.61 -4.14
CA ASP A 267 17.37 -12.35 -3.77
C ASP A 267 17.61 -13.81 -4.16
N TYR A 268 17.76 -14.67 -3.17
CA TYR A 268 17.90 -16.11 -3.36
C TYR A 268 16.62 -16.81 -2.92
N TRP A 269 16.19 -17.73 -3.75
CA TRP A 269 14.96 -18.47 -3.53
C TRP A 269 15.15 -19.92 -3.92
N ASN A 270 14.83 -20.83 -3.00
CA ASN A 270 14.81 -22.27 -3.20
C ASN A 270 13.41 -22.78 -2.92
N LEU A 271 12.79 -23.42 -3.89
CA LEU A 271 11.50 -24.08 -3.78
C LEU A 271 11.68 -25.57 -3.98
N SER A 272 11.33 -26.36 -2.98
CA SER A 272 11.30 -27.82 -3.04
C SER A 272 9.85 -28.28 -3.02
N GLN A 273 9.48 -29.11 -3.97
CA GLN A 273 8.15 -29.71 -4.14
C GLN A 273 8.32 -31.20 -4.40
N PRO A 274 7.26 -32.03 -4.27
CA PRO A 274 7.39 -33.48 -4.47
C PRO A 274 7.97 -33.91 -5.81
N SER A 275 7.70 -33.16 -6.89
CA SER A 275 8.16 -33.48 -8.25
C SER A 275 9.25 -32.54 -8.77
N PHE A 276 9.49 -31.42 -8.13
CA PHE A 276 10.39 -30.37 -8.61
C PHE A 276 11.21 -29.79 -7.46
N SER A 277 12.40 -29.35 -7.80
CA SER A 277 13.17 -28.44 -6.94
C SER A 277 13.75 -27.36 -7.83
N THR A 278 13.52 -26.12 -7.47
CA THR A 278 13.96 -24.96 -8.26
C THR A 278 14.75 -24.00 -7.39
N ASN A 279 15.91 -23.58 -7.91
CA ASN A 279 16.72 -22.52 -7.33
C ASN A 279 16.68 -21.31 -8.23
N ASN A 280 16.54 -20.15 -7.67
CA ASN A 280 16.57 -18.90 -8.40
C ASN A 280 17.39 -17.86 -7.62
N LEU A 281 18.24 -17.14 -8.32
CA LEU A 281 19.00 -16.02 -7.81
C LEU A 281 18.73 -14.79 -8.69
N VAL A 282 18.24 -13.73 -8.08
CA VAL A 282 18.12 -12.42 -8.74
C VAL A 282 19.11 -11.45 -8.10
N TRP A 283 20.03 -10.93 -8.90
CA TRP A 283 20.99 -9.92 -8.47
C TRP A 283 20.79 -8.65 -9.27
N GLY A 284 20.55 -7.54 -8.56
CA GLY A 284 20.34 -6.22 -9.16
C GLY A 284 21.38 -5.19 -8.73
N ILE A 285 21.73 -4.28 -9.62
CA ILE A 285 22.50 -3.08 -9.32
C ILE A 285 21.84 -1.86 -9.98
N GLN A 286 21.55 -0.83 -9.19
CA GLN A 286 20.75 0.32 -9.58
C GLN A 286 21.51 1.63 -9.31
N PRO A 287 22.37 2.09 -10.22
CA PRO A 287 22.87 3.45 -10.20
C PRO A 287 21.76 4.44 -10.54
N LYS A 288 21.53 5.42 -9.65
CA LYS A 288 20.49 6.44 -9.79
C LYS A 288 21.00 7.82 -9.43
N PHE A 289 20.71 8.78 -10.28
CA PHE A 289 20.97 10.19 -10.10
C PHE A 289 19.67 10.91 -9.73
N ARG A 290 19.71 11.81 -8.75
CA ARG A 290 18.58 12.66 -8.36
C ARG A 290 18.97 14.13 -8.37
N ALA A 291 18.22 14.91 -9.15
CA ALA A 291 18.26 16.35 -9.13
C ALA A 291 16.91 16.90 -8.65
N GLU A 292 16.96 17.84 -7.73
CA GLU A 292 15.76 18.43 -7.11
C GLU A 292 15.88 19.96 -7.09
N ARG A 293 14.80 20.63 -7.49
CA ARG A 293 14.67 22.08 -7.49
C ARG A 293 13.30 22.47 -6.88
N LYS A 294 13.08 23.76 -6.73
CA LYS A 294 11.83 24.27 -6.09
C LYS A 294 10.54 23.82 -6.77
N ARG A 295 10.56 23.62 -8.09
CA ARG A 295 9.37 23.29 -8.88
C ARG A 295 9.41 21.90 -9.53
N TRP A 296 10.54 21.25 -9.54
CA TRP A 296 10.69 19.95 -10.20
C TRP A 296 11.73 19.08 -9.50
N ALA A 297 11.55 17.79 -9.64
CA ALA A 297 12.60 16.84 -9.34
C ALA A 297 12.62 15.76 -10.42
N ILE A 298 13.80 15.18 -10.62
CA ILE A 298 14.03 14.09 -11.55
C ILE A 298 14.93 13.04 -10.90
N ASP A 299 14.52 11.80 -11.03
CA ASP A 299 15.35 10.61 -10.80
C ASP A 299 15.66 9.98 -12.14
N LEU A 300 16.92 9.76 -12.43
CA LEU A 300 17.41 9.08 -13.62
C LEU A 300 18.34 7.94 -13.22
N GLY A 301 18.13 6.78 -13.78
CA GLY A 301 18.97 5.62 -13.49
C GLY A 301 18.66 4.45 -14.40
N VAL A 302 19.36 3.37 -14.13
CA VAL A 302 19.17 2.09 -14.80
C VAL A 302 19.27 1.00 -13.75
N ASP A 303 18.45 -0.03 -13.88
CA ASP A 303 18.53 -1.25 -13.10
C ASP A 303 19.08 -2.37 -13.98
N PHE A 304 20.27 -2.84 -13.65
CA PHE A 304 20.89 -4.00 -14.27
C PHE A 304 20.59 -5.20 -13.39
N THR A 305 19.79 -6.12 -13.88
CA THR A 305 19.37 -7.30 -13.13
C THR A 305 19.78 -8.58 -13.83
N LEU A 306 20.40 -9.48 -13.09
CA LEU A 306 20.72 -10.85 -13.48
C LEU A 306 19.71 -11.77 -12.81
N ASP A 307 18.93 -12.50 -13.61
CA ASP A 307 17.97 -13.52 -13.16
C ASP A 307 18.53 -14.90 -13.57
N VAL A 308 18.97 -15.66 -12.57
CA VAL A 308 19.57 -16.98 -12.73
C VAL A 308 18.62 -18.02 -12.16
N ASN A 309 18.07 -18.85 -13.01
CA ASN A 309 17.30 -20.02 -12.65
C ASN A 309 18.09 -21.28 -13.04
N ASP A 310 17.79 -22.44 -12.43
CA ASP A 310 18.48 -23.72 -12.65
C ASP A 310 18.80 -24.02 -14.13
N SER A 311 17.92 -23.64 -15.05
CA SER A 311 18.04 -23.93 -16.49
C SER A 311 18.40 -22.71 -17.34
N THR A 312 18.26 -21.50 -16.83
CA THR A 312 18.40 -20.28 -17.65
C THR A 312 19.03 -19.12 -16.89
N THR A 313 19.84 -18.34 -17.59
CA THR A 313 20.37 -17.07 -17.08
C THR A 313 19.92 -15.95 -18.00
N LYS A 314 19.29 -14.92 -17.44
CA LYS A 314 18.81 -13.75 -18.18
C LYS A 314 19.43 -12.49 -17.63
N VAL A 315 19.96 -11.67 -18.53
CA VAL A 315 20.42 -10.32 -18.22
C VAL A 315 19.30 -9.35 -18.62
N LEU A 316 18.79 -8.62 -17.66
CA LEU A 316 17.68 -7.70 -17.82
C LEU A 316 18.16 -6.28 -17.51
N VAL A 317 17.67 -5.31 -18.27
CA VAL A 317 18.00 -3.89 -18.09
C VAL A 317 16.70 -3.10 -18.04
N PHE A 318 16.47 -2.43 -16.94
CA PHE A 318 15.25 -1.65 -16.72
C PHE A 318 15.57 -0.16 -16.59
N PRO A 319 14.76 0.72 -17.18
CA PRO A 319 14.90 2.14 -16.99
C PRO A 319 14.45 2.55 -15.58
N ILE A 320 15.06 3.60 -15.05
CA ILE A 320 14.59 4.31 -13.86
C ILE A 320 14.48 5.78 -14.24
N LEU A 321 13.24 6.24 -14.50
CA LEU A 321 12.91 7.62 -14.76
C LEU A 321 11.70 7.99 -13.89
N ASP A 322 11.85 9.01 -13.07
CA ASP A 322 10.74 9.67 -12.38
C ASP A 322 10.95 11.18 -12.47
N PHE A 323 10.06 11.86 -13.14
CA PHE A 323 10.08 13.31 -13.27
C PHE A 323 8.76 13.87 -12.78
N HIS A 324 8.82 14.88 -11.93
CA HIS A 324 7.64 15.62 -11.55
C HIS A 324 7.88 17.13 -11.59
N TYR A 325 6.83 17.85 -11.97
CA TYR A 325 6.81 19.28 -12.08
C TYR A 325 5.57 19.87 -11.42
N PHE A 326 5.74 20.84 -10.53
CA PHE A 326 4.65 21.58 -9.92
C PHE A 326 4.16 22.68 -10.89
N LEU A 327 3.07 22.42 -11.60
CA LEU A 327 2.40 23.38 -12.47
C LEU A 327 1.87 24.56 -11.65
N VAL A 328 1.20 24.22 -10.54
CA VAL A 328 0.79 25.17 -9.52
C VAL A 328 1.37 24.69 -8.19
N LYS A 329 2.15 25.54 -7.53
CA LYS A 329 2.84 25.19 -6.29
C LYS A 329 1.84 24.68 -5.27
N ASP A 330 2.14 23.51 -4.70
CA ASP A 330 1.38 22.81 -3.66
C ASP A 330 -0.08 22.43 -4.06
N MET A 331 -0.51 22.72 -5.31
CA MET A 331 -1.87 22.43 -5.77
C MET A 331 -1.92 21.42 -6.91
N LEU A 332 -1.06 21.56 -7.92
CA LEU A 332 -1.11 20.71 -9.12
C LEU A 332 0.28 20.27 -9.53
N ARG A 333 0.50 18.97 -9.58
CA ARG A 333 1.74 18.33 -9.99
C ARG A 333 1.49 17.43 -11.20
N PHE A 334 2.24 17.67 -12.26
CA PHE A 334 2.43 16.73 -13.36
C PHE A 334 3.54 15.76 -13.00
N TYR A 335 3.41 14.51 -13.40
CA TYR A 335 4.47 13.54 -13.29
C TYR A 335 4.52 12.61 -14.50
N ILE A 336 5.71 12.14 -14.84
CA ILE A 336 5.97 11.16 -15.88
C ILE A 336 7.17 10.30 -15.45
N GLY A 337 7.14 9.03 -15.80
CA GLY A 337 8.24 8.14 -15.49
C GLY A 337 8.27 6.88 -16.33
N ALA A 338 9.34 6.13 -16.14
CA ALA A 338 9.52 4.82 -16.72
C ALA A 338 10.26 3.94 -15.70
N LYS A 339 9.81 2.72 -15.52
CA LYS A 339 10.41 1.74 -14.63
C LYS A 339 10.26 0.33 -15.17
N GLY A 340 10.95 -0.61 -14.57
CA GLY A 340 10.77 -2.04 -14.74
C GLY A 340 11.32 -2.79 -13.55
N GLY A 341 11.27 -4.10 -13.58
CA GLY A 341 11.78 -4.95 -12.51
C GLY A 341 11.36 -6.39 -12.63
N VAL A 342 11.83 -7.20 -11.69
CA VAL A 342 11.49 -8.62 -11.56
C VAL A 342 10.56 -8.80 -10.39
N THR A 343 9.44 -9.47 -10.60
CA THR A 343 8.53 -9.91 -9.56
C THR A 343 8.69 -11.41 -9.36
N ARG A 344 9.03 -11.80 -8.15
CA ARG A 344 9.12 -13.20 -7.76
C ARG A 344 7.72 -13.79 -7.53
N ASN A 345 7.43 -14.89 -8.21
CA ASN A 345 6.23 -15.70 -8.01
C ASN A 345 6.57 -16.93 -7.17
N GLY A 346 6.78 -16.74 -5.87
CA GLY A 346 7.07 -17.83 -4.94
C GLY A 346 5.81 -18.41 -4.30
N LEU A 347 5.98 -19.51 -3.56
CA LEU A 347 4.90 -20.22 -2.87
C LEU A 347 4.08 -19.29 -1.97
N ARG A 348 4.75 -18.50 -1.15
CA ARG A 348 4.12 -17.50 -0.28
C ARG A 348 3.32 -16.46 -1.05
N THR A 349 3.94 -15.86 -2.09
CA THR A 349 3.32 -14.79 -2.86
C THR A 349 2.08 -15.27 -3.62
N ILE A 350 2.13 -16.48 -4.15
CA ILE A 350 1.02 -17.06 -4.90
C ILE A 350 -0.12 -17.47 -3.97
N SER A 351 0.19 -18.09 -2.83
CA SER A 351 -0.82 -18.52 -1.85
C SER A 351 -1.63 -17.35 -1.30
N GLU A 352 -1.01 -16.18 -1.12
CA GLU A 352 -1.69 -14.95 -0.71
C GLU A 352 -2.67 -14.40 -1.76
N VAL A 353 -2.34 -14.58 -3.05
CA VAL A 353 -3.21 -14.12 -4.15
C VAL A 353 -4.32 -15.13 -4.43
N ASN A 354 -3.97 -16.41 -4.46
CA ASN A 354 -4.91 -17.49 -4.72
C ASN A 354 -4.55 -18.73 -3.88
N PRO A 355 -5.19 -18.93 -2.72
CA PRO A 355 -4.91 -20.06 -1.85
C PRO A 355 -5.35 -21.41 -2.45
N TYR A 356 -6.06 -21.41 -3.55
CA TYR A 356 -6.55 -22.62 -4.24
C TYR A 356 -5.64 -23.07 -5.39
N PHE A 357 -4.42 -22.53 -5.50
CA PHE A 357 -3.50 -22.96 -6.53
C PHE A 357 -2.92 -24.35 -6.23
N HIS A 358 -2.60 -25.08 -7.29
CA HIS A 358 -1.91 -26.37 -7.16
C HIS A 358 -0.43 -26.14 -6.89
N THR A 359 0.07 -26.62 -5.76
CA THR A 359 1.42 -26.30 -5.29
C THR A 359 2.53 -27.03 -6.04
N ASN A 360 2.25 -28.25 -6.54
CA ASN A 360 3.26 -29.05 -7.25
C ASN A 360 3.29 -28.72 -8.75
N GLN A 361 3.81 -27.53 -9.06
CA GLN A 361 3.99 -27.02 -10.42
C GLN A 361 5.21 -26.09 -10.52
N GLU A 362 5.74 -25.95 -11.72
CA GLU A 362 6.87 -25.07 -11.98
C GLU A 362 6.45 -23.60 -11.85
N LEU A 363 7.22 -22.82 -11.10
CA LEU A 363 7.00 -21.39 -10.90
C LEU A 363 8.10 -20.58 -11.58
N SER A 364 7.72 -19.44 -12.15
CA SER A 364 8.62 -18.56 -12.89
C SER A 364 8.44 -17.11 -12.49
N ASN A 365 9.50 -16.32 -12.56
CA ASN A 365 9.42 -14.88 -12.29
C ASN A 365 8.66 -14.15 -13.41
N THR A 366 7.95 -13.08 -13.05
CA THR A 366 7.39 -12.12 -13.99
C THR A 366 8.36 -10.95 -14.16
N TRP A 367 8.63 -10.53 -15.40
CA TRP A 367 9.48 -9.36 -15.69
C TRP A 367 8.61 -8.21 -16.19
N GLU A 368 8.46 -7.16 -15.41
CA GLU A 368 7.97 -5.89 -15.91
C GLU A 368 9.08 -5.26 -16.75
N ARG A 369 9.10 -5.56 -18.04
CA ARG A 369 10.18 -5.10 -18.96
C ARG A 369 10.18 -3.58 -19.07
N LEU A 370 8.99 -2.99 -19.11
CA LEU A 370 8.82 -1.56 -19.21
C LEU A 370 7.44 -1.17 -18.68
N ASN A 371 7.41 -0.18 -17.82
CA ASN A 371 6.21 0.49 -17.34
C ASN A 371 6.43 1.99 -17.47
N VAL A 372 5.88 2.56 -18.54
CA VAL A 372 5.97 3.99 -18.80
C VAL A 372 4.67 4.63 -18.37
N TYR A 373 4.71 5.76 -17.68
CA TYR A 373 3.55 6.36 -17.03
C TYR A 373 3.54 7.89 -17.02
N ALA A 374 2.35 8.49 -17.04
CA ALA A 374 2.19 9.94 -16.84
C ALA A 374 0.86 10.26 -16.16
N GLY A 375 0.81 11.35 -15.42
CA GLY A 375 -0.40 11.75 -14.73
C GLY A 375 -0.36 13.12 -14.11
N PHE A 376 -1.48 13.45 -13.50
CA PHE A 376 -1.69 14.69 -12.75
C PHE A 376 -2.20 14.35 -11.36
N LYS A 377 -1.55 14.94 -10.36
CA LYS A 377 -1.95 14.81 -8.96
C LYS A 377 -2.07 16.17 -8.33
N GLY A 378 -3.12 16.37 -7.56
CA GLY A 378 -3.29 17.69 -6.96
C GLY A 378 -4.45 17.79 -5.98
N SER A 379 -4.72 19.02 -5.58
CA SER A 379 -5.86 19.39 -4.74
C SER A 379 -6.65 20.48 -5.44
N ILE A 380 -7.95 20.23 -5.68
CA ILE A 380 -8.84 21.18 -6.35
C ILE A 380 -9.29 22.26 -5.36
N ILE A 381 -9.72 21.83 -4.19
CA ILE A 381 -10.11 22.68 -3.07
C ILE A 381 -9.58 22.07 -1.77
N LYS A 382 -9.65 22.82 -0.69
CA LYS A 382 -9.22 22.33 0.63
C LYS A 382 -9.95 21.02 0.99
N GLY A 383 -9.18 19.95 1.17
CA GLY A 383 -9.70 18.63 1.52
C GLY A 383 -10.08 17.73 0.35
N LEU A 384 -10.09 18.21 -0.89
CA LEU A 384 -10.36 17.42 -2.10
C LEU A 384 -9.09 17.22 -2.92
N GLY A 385 -8.54 16.03 -2.86
CA GLY A 385 -7.39 15.59 -3.66
C GLY A 385 -7.79 14.70 -4.81
N PHE A 386 -7.00 14.71 -5.88
CA PHE A 386 -7.16 13.81 -7.02
C PHE A 386 -5.81 13.29 -7.51
N ASP A 387 -5.85 12.12 -8.16
CA ASP A 387 -4.73 11.53 -8.89
C ASP A 387 -5.29 10.87 -10.15
N LEU A 388 -4.87 11.32 -11.31
CA LEU A 388 -5.29 10.81 -12.62
C LEU A 388 -4.06 10.37 -13.37
N SER A 389 -4.11 9.18 -13.91
CA SER A 389 -2.92 8.60 -14.50
C SER A 389 -3.24 7.60 -15.61
N VAL A 390 -2.29 7.43 -16.52
CA VAL A 390 -2.34 6.46 -17.60
C VAL A 390 -0.99 5.72 -17.77
N ALA A 391 -0.87 4.33 -18.03
CA ALA A 391 0.35 3.50 -18.21
C ALA A 391 0.28 2.60 -19.40
N GLU A 392 1.43 2.36 -19.84
CA GLU A 392 1.72 1.26 -20.73
C GLU A 392 2.72 0.33 -20.06
N ILE A 393 2.28 -0.90 -19.79
CA ILE A 393 3.05 -1.90 -19.06
C ILE A 393 3.32 -3.06 -20.02
N ILE A 394 4.60 -3.42 -20.19
CA ILE A 394 5.03 -4.55 -21.01
C ILE A 394 5.64 -5.58 -20.06
N ASN A 395 4.95 -6.70 -19.87
CA ASN A 395 5.42 -7.79 -19.04
C ASN A 395 5.93 -8.95 -19.88
N GLY A 396 7.01 -9.53 -19.43
CA GLY A 396 7.44 -10.87 -19.84
C GLY A 396 7.04 -11.87 -18.78
N GLN A 397 6.49 -12.99 -19.19
CA GLN A 397 6.02 -14.06 -18.30
C GLN A 397 5.08 -13.56 -17.20
N GLN A 398 4.06 -12.78 -17.58
CA GLN A 398 2.98 -12.44 -16.66
C GLN A 398 2.24 -13.72 -16.25
N MET A 399 2.12 -13.91 -14.95
CA MET A 399 1.41 -15.05 -14.37
C MET A 399 -0.09 -14.85 -14.46
N PHE A 400 -0.80 -15.91 -14.87
CA PHE A 400 -2.25 -16.04 -14.84
C PHE A 400 -2.66 -17.34 -14.18
N PHE A 401 -3.82 -17.35 -13.55
CA PHE A 401 -4.41 -18.57 -13.00
C PHE A 401 -5.36 -19.18 -14.02
N VAL A 402 -5.24 -20.49 -14.22
CA VAL A 402 -6.17 -21.27 -15.02
C VAL A 402 -6.66 -22.46 -14.20
N ASN A 403 -7.91 -22.87 -14.40
CA ASN A 403 -8.43 -24.02 -13.67
C ASN A 403 -7.73 -25.31 -14.11
N ASP A 404 -7.37 -26.18 -13.16
CA ASP A 404 -6.83 -27.52 -13.44
C ASP A 404 -7.93 -28.46 -13.92
N THR A 405 -8.09 -28.56 -15.24
CA THR A 405 -9.09 -29.45 -15.87
C THR A 405 -8.62 -30.89 -16.01
N ALA A 406 -7.30 -31.12 -15.99
CA ALA A 406 -6.69 -32.42 -16.25
C ALA A 406 -6.92 -33.42 -15.09
N ARG A 407 -7.12 -32.93 -13.88
CA ARG A 407 -7.25 -33.74 -12.66
C ARG A 407 -8.70 -33.90 -12.18
N GLY A 408 -9.67 -33.65 -13.02
CA GLY A 408 -11.04 -34.13 -12.92
C GLY A 408 -12.02 -33.29 -12.14
N LEU A 409 -11.63 -32.43 -11.19
CA LEU A 409 -12.57 -31.68 -10.35
C LEU A 409 -12.58 -30.17 -10.62
N GLY A 410 -11.59 -29.61 -11.34
CA GLY A 410 -11.52 -28.17 -11.63
C GLY A 410 -11.44 -27.24 -10.40
N HIS A 411 -11.13 -27.79 -9.23
CA HIS A 411 -11.15 -27.10 -7.93
C HIS A 411 -9.80 -26.46 -7.54
N ARG A 412 -8.78 -26.70 -8.36
CA ARG A 412 -7.43 -26.14 -8.21
C ARG A 412 -7.11 -25.26 -9.39
N PHE A 413 -6.14 -24.38 -9.18
CA PHE A 413 -5.62 -23.50 -10.21
C PHE A 413 -4.18 -23.85 -10.55
N LEU A 414 -3.88 -23.88 -11.83
CA LEU A 414 -2.51 -23.90 -12.35
C LEU A 414 -2.08 -22.46 -12.67
N THR A 415 -0.77 -22.25 -12.76
CA THR A 415 -0.21 -20.97 -13.22
C THR A 415 0.25 -21.11 -14.67
N GLU A 416 -0.14 -20.17 -15.52
CA GLU A 416 0.36 -20.01 -16.87
C GLU A 416 1.09 -18.69 -17.01
N TYR A 417 2.14 -18.66 -17.83
CA TYR A 417 3.01 -17.51 -18.00
C TYR A 417 3.01 -17.05 -19.45
N HIS A 418 2.59 -15.79 -19.67
CA HIS A 418 2.49 -15.22 -21.02
C HIS A 418 3.08 -13.81 -21.06
N ASP A 419 3.68 -13.45 -22.20
CA ASP A 419 4.04 -12.06 -22.46
C ASP A 419 2.76 -11.22 -22.64
N THR A 420 2.70 -10.06 -22.02
CA THR A 420 1.51 -9.20 -22.06
C THR A 420 1.88 -7.74 -22.25
N ARG A 421 0.94 -7.00 -22.82
CA ARG A 421 0.96 -5.55 -22.85
C ARG A 421 -0.35 -5.05 -22.25
N ILE A 422 -0.25 -4.16 -21.27
CA ILE A 422 -1.39 -3.66 -20.51
C ILE A 422 -1.40 -2.13 -20.59
N THR A 423 -2.44 -1.58 -21.23
CA THR A 423 -2.74 -0.16 -21.11
C THR A 423 -3.68 0.03 -19.92
N ARG A 424 -3.27 0.80 -18.93
CA ARG A 424 -4.04 1.01 -17.72
C ARG A 424 -4.43 2.48 -17.56
N PHE A 425 -5.66 2.79 -17.25
CA PHE A 425 -6.17 4.09 -16.84
C PHE A 425 -6.57 4.00 -15.38
N ALA A 426 -6.12 4.94 -14.56
CA ALA A 426 -6.49 4.98 -13.16
C ALA A 426 -6.83 6.41 -12.73
N GLY A 427 -7.82 6.50 -11.84
CA GLY A 427 -8.22 7.76 -11.24
C GLY A 427 -8.59 7.55 -9.78
N ALA A 428 -8.10 8.43 -8.92
CA ALA A 428 -8.45 8.45 -7.51
C ALA A 428 -8.91 9.84 -7.09
N LEU A 429 -9.98 9.89 -6.29
CA LEU A 429 -10.49 11.09 -5.63
C LEU A 429 -10.52 10.84 -4.14
N SER A 430 -10.01 11.78 -3.36
CA SER A 430 -10.05 11.74 -1.91
C SER A 430 -10.65 13.03 -1.38
N TYR A 431 -11.65 12.92 -0.51
CA TYR A 431 -12.25 14.07 0.15
C TYR A 431 -12.18 13.92 1.66
N GLN A 432 -11.65 14.94 2.32
CA GLN A 432 -11.54 14.97 3.77
C GLN A 432 -12.15 16.26 4.33
N LEU A 433 -13.20 16.11 5.15
CA LEU A 433 -13.82 17.20 5.88
C LEU A 433 -13.40 17.13 7.36
N LYS A 434 -12.31 17.82 7.70
CA LYS A 434 -11.73 17.80 9.07
C LYS A 434 -11.55 16.36 9.56
N SER A 435 -11.89 16.07 10.83
CA SER A 435 -11.89 14.72 11.40
C SER A 435 -13.24 13.98 11.26
N LYS A 436 -14.25 14.60 10.62
CA LYS A 436 -15.62 14.08 10.59
C LYS A 436 -15.88 13.10 9.45
N LEU A 437 -15.39 13.41 8.26
CA LEU A 437 -15.71 12.64 7.05
C LEU A 437 -14.46 12.48 6.20
N ALA A 438 -14.17 11.25 5.80
CA ALA A 438 -13.22 10.93 4.76
C ALA A 438 -13.91 10.05 3.72
N LEU A 439 -13.83 10.44 2.46
CA LEU A 439 -14.35 9.69 1.31
C LEU A 439 -13.20 9.41 0.36
N PHE A 440 -13.23 8.24 -0.25
CA PHE A 440 -12.26 7.80 -1.23
C PHE A 440 -12.97 7.08 -2.37
N VAL A 441 -12.63 7.43 -3.59
CA VAL A 441 -13.10 6.77 -4.81
C VAL A 441 -11.88 6.46 -5.66
N GLU A 442 -11.77 5.22 -6.11
CA GLU A 442 -10.72 4.78 -7.02
C GLU A 442 -11.36 3.99 -8.16
N ALA A 443 -10.99 4.34 -9.38
CA ALA A 443 -11.39 3.62 -10.58
C ALA A 443 -10.14 3.23 -11.37
N GLU A 444 -10.10 1.99 -11.84
CA GLU A 444 -9.04 1.46 -12.70
C GLU A 444 -9.66 0.72 -13.87
N TYR A 445 -9.15 0.97 -15.07
CA TYR A 445 -9.51 0.27 -16.30
C TYR A 445 -8.27 -0.22 -17.01
N ARG A 446 -8.22 -1.50 -17.36
CA ARG A 446 -7.09 -2.19 -17.99
C ARG A 446 -7.48 -2.78 -19.33
N LEU A 447 -6.71 -2.49 -20.36
CA LEU A 447 -6.79 -3.11 -21.67
C LEU A 447 -5.62 -4.08 -21.80
N PHE A 448 -5.91 -5.35 -21.99
CA PHE A 448 -4.91 -6.41 -22.14
C PHE A 448 -4.73 -6.73 -23.63
N ALA A 449 -3.49 -6.66 -24.10
CA ALA A 449 -3.08 -7.22 -25.38
C ALA A 449 -2.25 -8.48 -25.13
N MET A 450 -2.80 -9.61 -25.56
CA MET A 450 -2.21 -10.95 -25.40
C MET A 450 -1.42 -11.34 -26.66
N PRO A 451 -0.50 -12.32 -26.60
CA PRO A 451 0.32 -12.72 -27.74
C PRO A 451 -0.49 -13.25 -28.93
N ASN A 452 -1.64 -13.84 -28.67
CA ASN A 452 -2.59 -14.32 -29.68
C ASN A 452 -4.02 -14.35 -29.14
N ASP A 453 -4.99 -14.55 -30.02
CA ASP A 453 -6.43 -14.53 -29.67
C ASP A 453 -6.89 -15.71 -28.81
N SER A 454 -6.15 -16.80 -28.77
CA SER A 454 -6.50 -18.00 -27.97
C SER A 454 -6.16 -17.82 -26.49
N ILE A 455 -5.18 -16.95 -26.16
CA ILE A 455 -4.76 -16.65 -24.81
C ILE A 455 -5.55 -15.45 -24.34
N LYS A 456 -6.21 -15.57 -23.19
CA LYS A 456 -6.97 -14.48 -22.58
C LYS A 456 -6.35 -14.09 -21.25
N PRO A 457 -6.61 -12.88 -20.72
CA PRO A 457 -6.21 -12.51 -19.38
C PRO A 457 -7.11 -13.22 -18.36
N TRP A 458 -6.85 -14.50 -18.15
CA TRP A 458 -7.67 -15.39 -17.34
C TRP A 458 -7.85 -14.86 -15.92
N HIS A 459 -9.11 -14.81 -15.47
CA HIS A 459 -9.53 -14.32 -14.15
C HIS A 459 -9.17 -12.87 -13.83
N GLU A 460 -8.59 -12.12 -14.75
CA GLU A 460 -8.29 -10.70 -14.57
C GLU A 460 -9.54 -9.84 -14.82
N ALA A 461 -9.83 -8.92 -13.93
CA ALA A 461 -10.91 -7.95 -14.11
C ALA A 461 -10.41 -6.73 -14.89
N PRO A 462 -10.99 -6.42 -16.08
CA PRO A 462 -10.56 -5.24 -16.83
C PRO A 462 -10.96 -3.91 -16.18
N PHE A 463 -11.92 -3.95 -15.27
CA PHE A 463 -12.40 -2.76 -14.55
C PHE A 463 -12.52 -3.02 -13.07
N ARG A 464 -12.12 -2.05 -12.25
CA ARG A 464 -12.31 -2.02 -10.80
C ARG A 464 -12.73 -0.63 -10.37
N LEU A 465 -13.80 -0.55 -9.58
CA LEU A 465 -14.25 0.68 -8.94
C LEU A 465 -14.39 0.43 -7.44
N THR A 466 -13.71 1.22 -6.64
CA THR A 466 -13.79 1.17 -5.18
C THR A 466 -14.31 2.50 -4.65
N PHE A 467 -15.33 2.46 -3.83
CA PHE A 467 -15.81 3.57 -3.03
C PHE A 467 -15.63 3.23 -1.57
N ALA A 468 -15.03 4.12 -0.79
CA ALA A 468 -14.87 3.94 0.65
C ALA A 468 -15.19 5.23 1.41
N GLY A 469 -15.79 5.08 2.57
CA GLY A 469 -16.15 6.19 3.43
C GLY A 469 -15.89 5.90 4.91
N ASN A 470 -15.46 6.93 5.61
CA ASN A 470 -15.30 6.91 7.05
C ASN A 470 -15.99 8.16 7.62
N TYR A 471 -17.00 7.96 8.47
CA TYR A 471 -17.72 9.03 9.12
C TYR A 471 -17.57 8.92 10.64
N ASN A 472 -16.98 9.95 11.23
CA ASN A 472 -16.79 10.07 12.67
C ASN A 472 -17.85 10.99 13.28
N LEU A 473 -18.78 10.41 14.01
CA LEU A 473 -19.85 11.14 14.70
C LEU A 473 -19.39 11.53 16.12
N LYS A 474 -18.92 12.77 16.28
CA LYS A 474 -18.56 13.39 17.57
C LYS A 474 -17.54 12.59 18.40
N ASP A 475 -16.64 11.86 17.74
CA ASP A 475 -15.64 10.97 18.35
C ASP A 475 -16.23 9.83 19.23
N LYS A 476 -17.53 9.56 19.08
CA LYS A 476 -18.24 8.49 19.80
C LYS A 476 -18.56 7.29 18.91
N PHE A 477 -18.94 7.54 17.67
CA PHE A 477 -19.27 6.50 16.70
C PHE A 477 -18.48 6.72 15.42
N ILE A 478 -17.86 5.66 14.94
CA ILE A 478 -17.10 5.65 13.69
C ILE A 478 -17.76 4.65 12.74
N PHE A 479 -18.31 5.15 11.64
CA PHE A 479 -18.90 4.35 10.58
C PHE A 479 -17.89 4.21 9.44
N LYS A 480 -17.61 2.98 9.04
CA LYS A 480 -16.75 2.68 7.90
C LYS A 480 -17.53 1.82 6.92
N ALA A 481 -17.48 2.19 5.65
CA ALA A 481 -18.09 1.42 4.58
C ALA A 481 -17.14 1.40 3.37
N ALA A 482 -17.05 0.26 2.68
CA ALA A 482 -16.35 0.14 1.41
C ALA A 482 -17.15 -0.77 0.48
N ILE A 483 -17.23 -0.39 -0.78
CA ILE A 483 -17.87 -1.15 -1.85
C ILE A 483 -16.87 -1.19 -3.01
N THR A 484 -16.62 -2.42 -3.50
CA THR A 484 -15.78 -2.61 -4.69
C THR A 484 -16.59 -3.36 -5.75
N ALA A 485 -16.63 -2.81 -6.95
CA ALA A 485 -17.20 -3.43 -8.13
C ALA A 485 -16.09 -3.83 -9.10
N PHE A 486 -16.24 -5.01 -9.69
CA PHE A 486 -15.32 -5.53 -10.70
C PHE A 486 -16.05 -5.72 -12.04
N GLY A 487 -15.32 -5.51 -13.13
CA GLY A 487 -15.77 -5.87 -14.46
C GLY A 487 -15.83 -7.40 -14.67
N PRO A 488 -16.40 -7.85 -15.79
CA PRO A 488 -16.48 -9.27 -16.12
C PRO A 488 -15.08 -9.87 -16.26
N ARG A 489 -14.93 -11.10 -15.78
CA ARG A 489 -13.71 -11.89 -15.88
C ARG A 489 -13.90 -13.01 -16.88
N VAL A 490 -12.85 -13.35 -17.59
CA VAL A 490 -12.85 -14.47 -18.55
C VAL A 490 -12.21 -15.68 -17.87
N ALA A 491 -12.86 -16.83 -17.94
CA ALA A 491 -12.32 -18.12 -17.51
C ALA A 491 -12.16 -19.03 -18.73
N PRO A 492 -11.24 -20.00 -18.72
CA PRO A 492 -11.17 -21.02 -19.75
C PRO A 492 -12.49 -21.82 -19.80
N GLU A 493 -12.99 -22.10 -21.02
CA GLU A 493 -14.12 -23.01 -21.17
C GLU A 493 -13.65 -24.44 -20.92
N PHE A 494 -14.35 -25.13 -20.05
CA PHE A 494 -14.17 -26.57 -19.90
C PHE A 494 -14.86 -27.28 -21.09
N GLY A 495 -14.09 -27.97 -21.90
CA GLY A 495 -14.67 -28.87 -22.88
C GLY A 495 -15.59 -29.88 -22.18
N ARG A 496 -16.87 -29.85 -22.51
CA ARG A 496 -17.87 -30.84 -22.05
C ARG A 496 -17.61 -32.21 -22.66
#